data_0182640a3291532e92a85ba97deb93f2
#
_entry.id   0182640a3291532e92a85ba97deb93f2
#
_cell.length_a   1.000
_cell.length_b   1.000
_cell.length_c   1.000
_cell.angle_alpha   90.00
_cell.angle_beta   90.00
_cell.angle_gamma   90.00
#
_symmetry.space_group_name_H-M   'P 1'
#
loop_
_entity.id
_entity.type
_entity.pdbx_description
1 polymer ?
#
loop_
_entity_poly.entity_id
_entity_poly.type
_entity_poly.pdbx_seq_one_letter_code
_entity_poly.pdbx_strand_id
1 'polypeptide(L)'
;MNQPPSRVDFGAEVILREKEIAHLSEVEFAALQRAVLTHHVVVVRDQGGLSPKDQFALTRRFDRTAETYGHGHRKDVLRQSVLVQDLVSIPDVPQVQLIGNGRVVDHEGLAEVELRHPSHRSFHRVPLTAAEEAGGWTRFYRWHIDAALYKLHPPKITTLLALAVPENRPQTVAYDDGSGDTLSVSLATTAFVSGYRAFRDLSPDLRNWALRTQARYAPHPYVWIRHARARSNALGIESEGRELPREELPLFELGEITTLPLVWVNPVTREPALQVHACCVEELITDGVPCGDLAECRRILYALMRPAIAPSKVYAHPWRRGDLVIFNNRGVWHSVVGSLRPDEVRVYHQCNLAASEPPLGPSAL
;
A
#
# COMPACT_ATOMS: atom_id res chain seq x y z
N MET A 1 -9.56 14.42 25.86
CA MET A 1 -8.26 13.91 26.36
C MET A 1 -7.45 13.54 25.13
N ASN A 2 -6.36 14.26 24.87
CA ASN A 2 -5.45 13.95 23.74
C ASN A 2 -4.71 12.67 24.09
N GLN A 3 -5.02 11.57 23.38
CA GLN A 3 -4.14 10.41 23.41
C GLN A 3 -2.77 10.84 22.86
N PRO A 4 -1.67 10.50 23.53
CA PRO A 4 -0.35 10.74 22.97
C PRO A 4 -0.22 10.00 21.64
N PRO A 5 0.50 10.54 20.64
CA PRO A 5 0.72 9.86 19.38
C PRO A 5 1.28 8.46 19.66
N SER A 6 0.69 7.45 18.98
CA SER A 6 1.14 6.07 19.09
C SER A 6 2.66 6.03 18.80
N ARG A 7 3.47 5.64 19.77
CA ARG A 7 4.91 5.47 19.58
C ARG A 7 5.14 4.16 18.81
N VAL A 8 5.07 4.26 17.50
CA VAL A 8 5.58 3.18 16.63
C VAL A 8 7.12 3.25 16.60
N ASP A 9 7.76 2.13 16.39
CA ASP A 9 9.21 1.98 16.34
C ASP A 9 9.80 2.18 14.92
N PHE A 10 9.07 2.82 14.02
CA PHE A 10 9.48 3.13 12.64
C PHE A 10 8.92 4.49 12.21
N GLY A 11 9.43 5.00 11.10
CA GLY A 11 9.11 6.32 10.57
C GLY A 11 10.12 7.37 11.03
N ALA A 12 10.45 8.29 10.13
CA ALA A 12 11.34 9.42 10.39
C ALA A 12 10.88 10.65 9.60
N GLU A 13 11.17 11.83 10.14
CA GLU A 13 11.11 13.08 9.39
C GLU A 13 12.53 13.47 8.98
N VAL A 14 12.73 13.75 7.69
CA VAL A 14 13.99 14.22 7.15
C VAL A 14 13.90 15.73 6.91
N ILE A 15 14.82 16.47 7.51
CA ILE A 15 14.98 17.90 7.28
C ILE A 15 16.07 18.08 6.23
N LEU A 16 15.70 18.64 5.09
CA LEU A 16 16.67 18.99 4.05
C LEU A 16 17.31 20.33 4.37
N ARG A 17 18.63 20.43 4.15
CA ARG A 17 19.34 21.71 4.28
C ARG A 17 18.90 22.71 3.20
N GLU A 18 18.69 22.21 1.98
CA GLU A 18 18.05 22.90 0.88
C GLU A 18 16.58 22.44 0.77
N LYS A 19 15.70 23.32 0.33
CA LYS A 19 14.25 23.06 0.38
C LYS A 19 13.75 22.05 -0.68
N GLU A 20 14.56 21.75 -1.71
CA GLU A 20 14.12 20.96 -2.85
C GLU A 20 14.81 19.59 -2.90
N ILE A 21 14.02 18.54 -2.69
CA ILE A 21 14.48 17.16 -2.78
C ILE A 21 14.93 16.75 -4.18
N ALA A 22 14.48 17.46 -5.22
CA ALA A 22 14.86 17.21 -6.61
C ALA A 22 16.38 17.35 -6.86
N HIS A 23 17.05 18.20 -6.07
CA HIS A 23 18.45 18.57 -6.29
C HIS A 23 19.45 17.91 -5.36
N LEU A 24 19.08 16.82 -4.69
CA LEU A 24 19.98 16.06 -3.85
C LEU A 24 21.20 15.54 -4.63
N SER A 25 22.40 15.83 -4.11
CA SER A 25 23.64 15.19 -4.54
C SER A 25 23.59 13.67 -4.36
N GLU A 26 24.52 12.94 -4.96
CA GLU A 26 24.60 11.48 -4.78
C GLU A 26 24.82 11.08 -3.31
N VAL A 27 25.57 11.85 -2.56
CA VAL A 27 25.84 11.61 -1.13
C VAL A 27 24.56 11.79 -0.30
N GLU A 28 23.82 12.88 -0.53
CA GLU A 28 22.56 13.17 0.16
C GLU A 28 21.49 12.16 -0.22
N PHE A 29 21.41 11.79 -1.50
CA PHE A 29 20.49 10.74 -1.93
C PHE A 29 20.82 9.38 -1.28
N ALA A 30 22.10 9.01 -1.19
CA ALA A 30 22.51 7.78 -0.51
C ALA A 30 22.11 7.81 0.99
N ALA A 31 22.19 8.97 1.64
CA ALA A 31 21.71 9.14 3.02
C ALA A 31 20.18 9.01 3.11
N LEU A 32 19.43 9.61 2.18
CA LEU A 32 17.96 9.45 2.07
C LEU A 32 17.57 8.00 1.83
N GLN A 33 18.22 7.32 0.89
CA GLN A 33 17.98 5.91 0.59
C GLN A 33 18.19 5.03 1.84
N ARG A 34 19.29 5.28 2.57
CA ARG A 34 19.56 4.58 3.83
C ARG A 34 18.48 4.87 4.86
N ALA A 35 18.05 6.14 5.01
CA ALA A 35 16.99 6.52 5.92
C ALA A 35 15.67 5.80 5.61
N VAL A 36 15.27 5.73 4.32
CA VAL A 36 14.05 5.01 3.91
C VAL A 36 14.14 3.52 4.22
N LEU A 37 15.28 2.88 3.97
CA LEU A 37 15.47 1.45 4.22
C LEU A 37 15.61 1.12 5.73
N THR A 38 16.03 2.07 6.55
CA THR A 38 16.19 1.89 8.00
C THR A 38 14.91 2.24 8.77
N HIS A 39 14.24 3.33 8.37
CA HIS A 39 13.06 3.83 9.08
C HIS A 39 11.74 3.47 8.40
N HIS A 40 11.78 2.89 7.21
CA HIS A 40 10.69 2.33 6.42
C HIS A 40 9.70 3.35 5.85
N VAL A 41 9.39 4.43 6.58
CA VAL A 41 8.56 5.55 6.14
C VAL A 41 9.31 6.84 6.47
N VAL A 42 9.57 7.66 5.47
CA VAL A 42 10.26 8.94 5.62
C VAL A 42 9.36 10.06 5.13
N VAL A 43 9.18 11.07 5.95
CA VAL A 43 8.41 12.28 5.63
C VAL A 43 9.39 13.42 5.35
N VAL A 44 9.26 14.04 4.18
CA VAL A 44 9.98 15.27 3.83
C VAL A 44 8.95 16.37 3.68
N ARG A 45 9.05 17.42 4.50
CA ARG A 45 8.09 18.53 4.54
C ARG A 45 8.34 19.53 3.42
N ASP A 46 7.31 20.31 3.12
CA ASP A 46 7.38 21.50 2.26
C ASP A 46 7.85 21.24 0.81
N GLN A 47 7.50 20.08 0.25
CA GLN A 47 7.85 19.67 -1.10
C GLN A 47 6.73 19.95 -2.13
N GLY A 48 5.81 20.86 -1.84
CA GLY A 48 4.65 21.15 -2.70
C GLY A 48 5.00 21.70 -4.11
N GLY A 49 6.24 22.11 -4.35
CA GLY A 49 6.75 22.53 -5.65
C GLY A 49 7.38 21.41 -6.50
N LEU A 50 7.46 20.18 -5.97
CA LEU A 50 8.05 19.05 -6.70
C LEU A 50 7.18 18.68 -7.90
N SER A 51 7.74 18.85 -9.11
CA SER A 51 7.03 18.51 -10.35
C SER A 51 6.86 16.98 -10.50
N PRO A 52 5.86 16.50 -11.26
CA PRO A 52 5.72 15.07 -11.58
C PRO A 52 6.99 14.48 -12.21
N LYS A 53 7.66 15.24 -13.06
CA LYS A 53 8.92 14.82 -13.71
C LYS A 53 10.04 14.64 -12.70
N ASP A 54 10.16 15.54 -11.73
CA ASP A 54 11.18 15.46 -10.69
C ASP A 54 10.83 14.36 -9.67
N GLN A 55 9.54 14.16 -9.35
CA GLN A 55 9.10 13.05 -8.53
C GLN A 55 9.40 11.69 -9.18
N PHE A 56 9.16 11.56 -10.48
CA PHE A 56 9.55 10.36 -11.24
C PHE A 56 11.07 10.16 -11.22
N ALA A 57 11.84 11.22 -11.52
CA ALA A 57 13.30 11.16 -11.48
C ALA A 57 13.84 10.74 -10.09
N LEU A 58 13.30 11.31 -9.02
CA LEU A 58 13.61 10.94 -7.64
C LEU A 58 13.30 9.46 -7.36
N THR A 59 12.09 9.00 -7.72
CA THR A 59 11.66 7.62 -7.48
C THR A 59 12.55 6.63 -8.24
N ARG A 60 12.92 6.96 -9.48
CA ARG A 60 13.81 6.15 -10.31
C ARG A 60 15.23 6.05 -9.76
N ARG A 61 15.71 7.01 -8.96
CA ARG A 61 17.05 6.90 -8.31
C ARG A 61 17.15 5.69 -7.36
N PHE A 62 16.03 5.22 -6.79
CA PHE A 62 16.01 4.01 -5.95
C PHE A 62 16.11 2.71 -6.74
N ASP A 63 15.79 2.76 -8.05
CA ASP A 63 15.97 1.65 -8.99
C ASP A 63 16.18 2.22 -10.40
N ARG A 64 17.44 2.47 -10.76
CA ARG A 64 17.83 3.28 -11.94
C ARG A 64 17.35 2.74 -13.28
N THR A 65 17.06 1.45 -13.36
CA THR A 65 16.59 0.78 -14.57
C THR A 65 15.06 0.60 -14.61
N ALA A 66 14.37 0.93 -13.52
CA ALA A 66 12.91 0.86 -13.45
C ALA A 66 12.28 2.06 -14.18
N GLU A 67 11.34 1.79 -15.07
CA GLU A 67 10.67 2.83 -15.88
C GLU A 67 9.16 2.62 -15.97
N THR A 68 8.70 1.39 -15.72
CA THR A 68 7.30 1.02 -15.82
C THR A 68 6.56 1.32 -14.52
N TYR A 69 5.40 1.93 -14.61
CA TYR A 69 4.52 2.08 -13.44
C TYR A 69 4.26 0.74 -12.76
N GLY A 70 4.27 0.70 -11.44
CA GLY A 70 4.26 -0.53 -10.64
C GLY A 70 3.07 -1.46 -10.88
N HIS A 71 1.94 -0.93 -11.37
CA HIS A 71 0.80 -1.72 -11.81
C HIS A 71 0.71 -1.89 -13.34
N GLY A 72 1.75 -1.46 -14.08
CA GLY A 72 1.78 -1.51 -15.55
C GLY A 72 0.89 -0.46 -16.21
N HIS A 73 0.82 -0.54 -17.54
CA HIS A 73 0.10 0.46 -18.36
C HIS A 73 -1.20 -0.08 -18.98
N ARG A 74 -1.60 -1.30 -18.66
CA ARG A 74 -2.80 -1.95 -19.21
C ARG A 74 -4.09 -1.38 -18.60
N LYS A 75 -4.47 -0.15 -19.03
CA LYS A 75 -5.71 0.51 -18.57
C LYS A 75 -6.98 -0.30 -18.84
N ASP A 76 -7.00 -1.12 -19.89
CA ASP A 76 -8.07 -2.06 -20.23
C ASP A 76 -8.28 -3.12 -19.13
N VAL A 77 -7.23 -3.67 -18.59
CA VAL A 77 -7.26 -4.62 -17.47
C VAL A 77 -7.63 -3.91 -16.17
N LEU A 78 -7.00 -2.75 -15.90
CA LEU A 78 -7.24 -1.98 -14.68
C LEU A 78 -8.70 -1.50 -14.55
N ARG A 79 -9.36 -1.15 -15.68
CA ARG A 79 -10.80 -0.80 -15.68
C ARG A 79 -11.73 -1.92 -15.23
N GLN A 80 -11.28 -3.17 -15.32
CA GLN A 80 -12.03 -4.34 -14.87
C GLN A 80 -11.71 -4.73 -13.43
N SER A 81 -10.84 -4.00 -12.76
CA SER A 81 -10.27 -4.33 -11.45
C SER A 81 -10.80 -3.44 -10.33
N VAL A 82 -10.47 -3.79 -9.10
CA VAL A 82 -10.73 -2.95 -7.91
C VAL A 82 -9.89 -1.67 -7.87
N LEU A 83 -8.96 -1.48 -8.83
CA LEU A 83 -8.10 -0.29 -8.97
C LEU A 83 -8.66 0.72 -9.99
N VAL A 84 -9.91 0.59 -10.40
CA VAL A 84 -10.50 1.45 -11.44
C VAL A 84 -10.44 2.95 -11.12
N GLN A 85 -10.44 3.33 -9.85
CA GLN A 85 -10.32 4.72 -9.40
C GLN A 85 -8.90 5.29 -9.54
N ASP A 86 -7.88 4.46 -9.69
CA ASP A 86 -6.47 4.87 -9.73
C ASP A 86 -5.94 5.04 -11.17
N LEU A 87 -6.84 5.24 -12.15
CA LEU A 87 -6.50 5.23 -13.57
C LEU A 87 -5.98 6.56 -14.12
N VAL A 88 -6.01 7.62 -13.33
CA VAL A 88 -5.57 8.95 -13.78
C VAL A 88 -4.06 9.05 -13.67
N SER A 89 -3.40 9.26 -14.79
CA SER A 89 -1.95 9.50 -14.86
C SER A 89 -1.66 10.86 -15.44
N ILE A 90 -0.55 11.47 -15.07
CA ILE A 90 -0.07 12.71 -15.66
C ILE A 90 0.33 12.44 -17.13
N PRO A 91 -0.21 13.18 -18.12
CA PRO A 91 0.00 12.88 -19.54
C PRO A 91 1.46 12.77 -19.95
N ASP A 92 2.30 13.72 -19.56
CA ASP A 92 3.71 13.78 -19.95
C ASP A 92 4.61 12.88 -19.09
N VAL A 93 4.11 12.40 -17.95
CA VAL A 93 4.83 11.52 -17.01
C VAL A 93 3.89 10.42 -16.50
N PRO A 94 3.53 9.45 -17.34
CA PRO A 94 2.49 8.46 -17.04
C PRO A 94 2.84 7.54 -15.87
N GLN A 95 4.06 7.54 -15.38
CA GLN A 95 4.49 6.85 -14.16
C GLN A 95 3.98 7.52 -12.88
N VAL A 96 3.60 8.81 -12.96
CA VAL A 96 3.00 9.54 -11.84
C VAL A 96 1.49 9.49 -11.98
N GLN A 97 0.85 8.96 -10.94
CA GLN A 97 -0.61 8.87 -10.86
C GLN A 97 -1.16 10.06 -10.08
N LEU A 98 -2.28 10.59 -10.54
CA LEU A 98 -3.06 11.59 -9.79
C LEU A 98 -4.19 10.83 -9.07
N ILE A 99 -4.11 10.77 -7.75
CA ILE A 99 -5.06 10.05 -6.91
C ILE A 99 -5.68 10.97 -5.86
N GLY A 100 -6.90 10.67 -5.44
CA GLY A 100 -7.54 11.48 -4.40
C GLY A 100 -9.05 11.49 -4.43
N ASN A 101 -9.63 12.66 -4.12
CA ASN A 101 -11.07 12.90 -4.06
C ASN A 101 -11.38 14.33 -4.49
N GLY A 102 -12.44 14.50 -5.27
CA GLY A 102 -12.91 15.78 -5.74
C GLY A 102 -12.44 16.15 -7.14
N ARG A 103 -12.89 17.33 -7.59
CA ARG A 103 -12.65 17.84 -8.94
C ARG A 103 -11.32 18.56 -9.00
N VAL A 104 -10.51 18.21 -10.00
CA VAL A 104 -9.23 18.86 -10.33
C VAL A 104 -9.32 19.47 -11.72
N VAL A 105 -8.92 20.73 -11.86
CA VAL A 105 -8.99 21.48 -13.12
C VAL A 105 -7.63 22.09 -13.41
N ASP A 106 -7.22 22.05 -14.69
CA ASP A 106 -5.98 22.65 -15.20
C ASP A 106 -4.73 22.21 -14.43
N HIS A 107 -4.52 20.89 -14.36
CA HIS A 107 -3.43 20.32 -13.59
C HIS A 107 -2.52 19.45 -14.48
N GLU A 108 -1.26 19.85 -14.67
CA GLU A 108 -0.21 19.05 -15.33
C GLU A 108 -0.67 18.43 -16.67
N GLY A 109 -1.33 19.24 -17.52
CA GLY A 109 -1.87 18.82 -18.81
C GLY A 109 -3.23 18.11 -18.76
N LEU A 110 -3.81 17.94 -17.59
CA LEU A 110 -5.19 17.46 -17.40
C LEU A 110 -6.13 18.66 -17.37
N ALA A 111 -7.03 18.78 -18.35
CA ALA A 111 -8.00 19.88 -18.38
C ALA A 111 -8.99 19.82 -17.23
N GLU A 112 -9.59 18.66 -17.01
CA GLU A 112 -10.51 18.39 -15.91
C GLU A 112 -10.55 16.89 -15.60
N VAL A 113 -10.58 16.55 -14.30
CA VAL A 113 -10.72 15.18 -13.84
C VAL A 113 -11.46 15.12 -12.51
N GLU A 114 -12.34 14.13 -12.37
CA GLU A 114 -13.03 13.81 -11.13
C GLU A 114 -12.32 12.66 -10.45
N LEU A 115 -11.68 12.92 -9.31
CA LEU A 115 -11.02 11.91 -8.51
C LEU A 115 -11.99 11.29 -7.50
N ARG A 116 -11.85 10.00 -7.25
CA ARG A 116 -12.68 9.26 -6.31
C ARG A 116 -11.83 8.50 -5.31
N HIS A 117 -11.94 8.86 -4.05
CA HIS A 117 -11.27 8.14 -2.97
C HIS A 117 -11.85 6.74 -2.81
N PRO A 118 -11.01 5.69 -2.68
CA PRO A 118 -11.48 4.34 -2.42
C PRO A 118 -12.32 4.27 -1.14
N SER A 119 -13.47 3.63 -1.22
CA SER A 119 -14.39 3.52 -0.08
C SER A 119 -14.58 2.07 0.34
N HIS A 120 -14.58 1.83 1.67
CA HIS A 120 -14.92 0.53 2.24
C HIS A 120 -16.32 0.03 1.79
N ARG A 121 -17.25 0.94 1.45
CA ARG A 121 -18.58 0.58 0.96
C ARG A 121 -18.56 -0.27 -0.32
N SER A 122 -17.58 -0.05 -1.18
CA SER A 122 -17.44 -0.81 -2.44
C SER A 122 -16.71 -2.13 -2.27
N PHE A 123 -15.98 -2.31 -1.17
CA PHE A 123 -15.06 -3.45 -1.04
C PHE A 123 -15.32 -4.34 0.20
N HIS A 124 -15.83 -3.79 1.31
CA HIS A 124 -16.03 -4.56 2.53
C HIS A 124 -17.31 -5.40 2.50
N ARG A 125 -17.29 -6.55 3.18
CA ARG A 125 -18.47 -7.40 3.35
C ARG A 125 -19.55 -6.71 4.17
N VAL A 126 -19.13 -6.03 5.26
CA VAL A 126 -20.02 -5.28 6.14
C VAL A 126 -19.51 -3.84 6.18
N PRO A 127 -20.04 -2.94 5.31
CA PRO A 127 -19.70 -1.52 5.35
C PRO A 127 -20.35 -0.84 6.56
N LEU A 128 -19.81 0.32 6.94
CA LEU A 128 -20.47 1.21 7.90
C LEU A 128 -21.75 1.79 7.30
N THR A 129 -22.70 2.04 8.16
CA THR A 129 -23.94 2.78 7.80
C THR A 129 -23.64 4.28 7.62
N ALA A 130 -24.51 4.97 6.91
CA ALA A 130 -24.41 6.43 6.76
C ALA A 130 -24.46 7.18 8.11
N ALA A 131 -25.17 6.66 9.10
CA ALA A 131 -25.24 7.24 10.44
C ALA A 131 -23.92 7.11 11.20
N GLU A 132 -23.25 5.95 11.11
CA GLU A 132 -21.94 5.74 11.71
C GLU A 132 -20.88 6.65 11.06
N GLU A 133 -20.86 6.77 9.73
CA GLU A 133 -19.94 7.69 9.06
C GLU A 133 -20.21 9.16 9.41
N ALA A 134 -21.48 9.56 9.51
CA ALA A 134 -21.85 10.89 9.96
C ALA A 134 -21.41 11.14 11.42
N GLY A 135 -21.37 10.08 12.24
CA GLY A 135 -20.83 10.08 13.59
C GLY A 135 -19.29 10.10 13.67
N GLY A 136 -18.59 10.13 12.52
CA GLY A 136 -17.13 10.19 12.46
C GLY A 136 -16.44 8.83 12.45
N TRP A 137 -17.19 7.74 12.32
CA TRP A 137 -16.59 6.42 12.14
C TRP A 137 -16.10 6.22 10.72
N THR A 138 -15.02 5.44 10.59
CA THR A 138 -14.43 5.07 9.30
C THR A 138 -13.80 3.68 9.38
N ARG A 139 -13.24 3.22 8.26
CA ARG A 139 -12.48 1.95 8.17
C ARG A 139 -11.19 2.15 7.40
N PHE A 140 -10.23 1.26 7.61
CA PHE A 140 -9.18 1.02 6.61
C PHE A 140 -9.84 0.54 5.33
N TYR A 141 -9.29 0.90 4.17
CA TYR A 141 -9.85 0.42 2.91
C TYR A 141 -9.36 -0.99 2.56
N ARG A 142 -8.04 -1.16 2.53
CA ARG A 142 -7.36 -2.42 2.19
C ARG A 142 -5.90 -2.34 2.61
N TRP A 143 -5.45 -3.27 3.45
CA TRP A 143 -4.03 -3.44 3.75
C TRP A 143 -3.34 -4.10 2.57
N HIS A 144 -2.33 -3.43 1.99
CA HIS A 144 -1.69 -3.86 0.76
C HIS A 144 -0.23 -3.39 0.66
N ILE A 145 0.45 -3.93 -0.33
CA ILE A 145 1.70 -3.41 -0.91
C ILE A 145 1.38 -2.91 -2.32
N ASP A 146 2.09 -1.90 -2.80
CA ASP A 146 1.99 -1.47 -4.19
C ASP A 146 2.68 -2.50 -5.07
N ALA A 147 1.93 -3.24 -5.87
CA ALA A 147 2.47 -4.21 -6.81
C ALA A 147 1.39 -4.71 -7.76
N ALA A 148 1.72 -4.96 -9.00
CA ALA A 148 0.83 -5.62 -9.95
C ALA A 148 0.55 -7.08 -9.56
N LEU A 149 1.52 -7.75 -8.93
CA LEU A 149 1.49 -9.16 -8.53
C LEU A 149 1.24 -10.13 -9.69
N TYR A 150 1.55 -9.68 -10.89
CA TYR A 150 1.51 -10.43 -12.14
C TYR A 150 2.47 -9.79 -13.14
N LYS A 151 3.37 -10.55 -13.75
CA LYS A 151 4.41 -10.13 -14.72
C LYS A 151 5.48 -9.16 -14.19
N LEU A 152 5.15 -8.31 -13.24
CA LEU A 152 6.00 -7.23 -12.75
C LEU A 152 6.46 -7.48 -11.33
N HIS A 153 7.71 -7.15 -11.04
CA HIS A 153 8.22 -7.21 -9.67
C HIS A 153 7.66 -6.08 -8.82
N PRO A 154 7.35 -6.35 -7.53
CA PRO A 154 6.90 -5.32 -6.60
C PRO A 154 7.88 -4.14 -6.52
N PRO A 155 7.40 -2.89 -6.62
CA PRO A 155 8.21 -1.69 -6.44
C PRO A 155 9.08 -1.75 -5.18
N LYS A 156 10.31 -1.22 -5.26
CA LYS A 156 11.18 -1.06 -4.08
C LYS A 156 10.63 0.02 -3.16
N ILE A 157 10.26 1.13 -3.77
CA ILE A 157 9.85 2.37 -3.08
C ILE A 157 8.59 2.92 -3.72
N THR A 158 7.75 3.56 -2.92
CA THR A 158 6.70 4.46 -3.38
C THR A 158 6.95 5.86 -2.83
N THR A 159 6.75 6.87 -3.67
CA THR A 159 6.71 8.28 -3.29
C THR A 159 5.28 8.80 -3.41
N LEU A 160 4.82 9.51 -2.39
CA LEU A 160 3.46 10.05 -2.30
C LEU A 160 3.54 11.52 -1.88
N LEU A 161 3.17 12.45 -2.77
CA LEU A 161 3.22 13.89 -2.55
C LEU A 161 1.81 14.44 -2.34
N ALA A 162 1.59 15.15 -1.25
CA ALA A 162 0.31 15.78 -0.92
C ALA A 162 0.21 17.18 -1.56
N LEU A 163 -0.65 17.33 -2.56
CA LEU A 163 -0.92 18.62 -3.23
C LEU A 163 -2.08 19.38 -2.60
N ALA A 164 -3.14 18.67 -2.24
CA ALA A 164 -4.25 19.18 -1.47
C ALA A 164 -4.67 18.17 -0.42
N VAL A 165 -4.95 18.68 0.77
CA VAL A 165 -5.39 17.88 1.92
C VAL A 165 -6.67 18.55 2.45
N PRO A 166 -7.75 17.78 2.71
CA PRO A 166 -8.96 18.35 3.25
C PRO A 166 -8.74 18.92 4.65
N GLU A 167 -9.61 19.84 5.07
CA GLU A 167 -9.59 20.33 6.43
C GLU A 167 -9.68 19.19 7.44
N ASN A 168 -8.81 19.24 8.45
CA ASN A 168 -8.66 18.14 9.37
C ASN A 168 -9.89 18.05 10.30
N ARG A 169 -10.60 16.92 10.22
CA ARG A 169 -11.54 16.48 11.24
C ARG A 169 -11.11 15.09 11.75
N PRO A 170 -11.26 14.80 13.03
CA PRO A 170 -10.94 13.49 13.55
C PRO A 170 -11.93 12.45 13.02
N GLN A 171 -11.43 11.26 12.78
CA GLN A 171 -12.24 10.07 12.51
C GLN A 171 -11.78 8.94 13.43
N THR A 172 -12.67 7.99 13.67
CA THR A 172 -12.35 6.78 14.42
C THR A 172 -12.49 5.57 13.52
N VAL A 173 -11.40 4.88 13.28
CA VAL A 173 -11.40 3.60 12.56
C VAL A 173 -12.01 2.53 13.47
N ALA A 174 -13.07 1.87 12.99
CA ALA A 174 -13.65 0.68 13.62
C ALA A 174 -13.06 -0.57 12.99
N TYR A 175 -12.51 -1.48 13.80
CA TYR A 175 -11.97 -2.76 13.32
C TYR A 175 -13.08 -3.79 13.12
N ASP A 176 -14.07 -3.81 13.99
CA ASP A 176 -15.26 -4.69 13.96
C ASP A 176 -14.93 -6.17 13.63
N ASP A 177 -13.88 -6.66 14.25
CA ASP A 177 -13.39 -8.02 14.11
C ASP A 177 -13.50 -8.83 15.41
N GLY A 178 -14.29 -8.33 16.36
CA GLY A 178 -14.51 -8.93 17.67
C GLY A 178 -13.47 -8.54 18.73
N SER A 179 -12.43 -7.79 18.38
CA SER A 179 -11.40 -7.35 19.35
C SER A 179 -11.84 -6.13 20.19
N GLY A 180 -12.78 -5.33 19.66
CA GLY A 180 -13.11 -4.00 20.22
C GLY A 180 -12.08 -2.92 19.89
N ASP A 181 -11.08 -3.21 19.06
CA ASP A 181 -10.05 -2.24 18.66
C ASP A 181 -10.64 -1.07 17.87
N THR A 182 -10.16 0.12 18.19
CA THR A 182 -10.42 1.37 17.46
C THR A 182 -9.16 2.19 17.34
N LEU A 183 -9.07 3.05 16.33
CA LEU A 183 -7.94 3.96 16.14
C LEU A 183 -8.43 5.35 15.72
N SER A 184 -8.08 6.37 16.51
CA SER A 184 -8.32 7.76 16.14
C SER A 184 -7.32 8.22 15.08
N VAL A 185 -7.80 8.81 14.00
CA VAL A 185 -6.99 9.25 12.85
C VAL A 185 -7.44 10.62 12.35
N SER A 186 -6.54 11.31 11.66
CA SER A 186 -6.89 12.48 10.86
C SER A 186 -7.68 12.09 9.61
N LEU A 187 -8.48 12.98 9.09
CA LEU A 187 -9.14 12.79 7.79
C LEU A 187 -8.10 12.53 6.69
N ALA A 188 -8.43 11.65 5.76
CA ALA A 188 -7.59 11.29 4.61
C ALA A 188 -6.21 10.67 4.95
N THR A 189 -6.02 10.19 6.17
CA THR A 189 -4.81 9.51 6.62
C THR A 189 -4.42 8.33 5.72
N THR A 190 -3.11 8.13 5.55
CA THR A 190 -2.55 6.85 5.11
C THR A 190 -1.95 6.15 6.32
N ALA A 191 -2.38 4.93 6.56
CA ALA A 191 -1.90 4.09 7.66
C ALA A 191 -0.80 3.14 7.18
N PHE A 192 0.24 2.96 7.99
CA PHE A 192 1.38 2.08 7.71
C PHE A 192 1.61 1.11 8.86
N VAL A 193 2.09 -0.08 8.51
CA VAL A 193 2.49 -1.14 9.45
C VAL A 193 3.83 -1.73 9.00
N SER A 194 4.73 -1.93 9.95
CA SER A 194 6.04 -2.53 9.68
C SER A 194 5.93 -4.05 9.51
N GLY A 195 6.30 -4.56 8.32
CA GLY A 195 6.46 -5.99 8.06
C GLY A 195 7.59 -6.61 8.88
N TYR A 196 8.63 -5.84 9.22
CA TYR A 196 9.73 -6.27 10.08
C TYR A 196 9.26 -6.56 11.50
N ARG A 197 8.47 -5.63 12.07
CA ARG A 197 7.85 -5.84 13.36
C ARG A 197 6.85 -7.00 13.32
N ALA A 198 6.06 -7.09 12.25
CA ALA A 198 5.13 -8.20 12.07
C ALA A 198 5.85 -9.55 12.12
N PHE A 199 7.00 -9.68 11.44
CA PHE A 199 7.81 -10.90 11.49
C PHE A 199 8.44 -11.14 12.87
N ARG A 200 9.03 -10.11 13.48
CA ARG A 200 9.68 -10.19 14.79
C ARG A 200 8.72 -10.63 15.91
N ASP A 201 7.48 -10.20 15.83
CA ASP A 201 6.45 -10.50 16.84
C ASP A 201 5.84 -11.92 16.69
N LEU A 202 6.16 -12.65 15.61
CA LEU A 202 5.75 -14.06 15.47
C LEU A 202 6.48 -14.96 16.48
N SER A 203 5.83 -16.04 16.89
CA SER A 203 6.51 -17.11 17.65
C SER A 203 7.65 -17.73 16.84
N PRO A 204 8.63 -18.39 17.49
CA PRO A 204 9.72 -19.07 16.77
C PRO A 204 9.22 -20.05 15.71
N ASP A 205 8.18 -20.84 16.02
CA ASP A 205 7.62 -21.82 15.09
C ASP A 205 6.97 -21.15 13.88
N LEU A 206 6.21 -20.07 14.10
CA LEU A 206 5.59 -19.30 13.02
C LEU A 206 6.64 -18.57 12.16
N ARG A 207 7.74 -18.07 12.75
CA ARG A 207 8.86 -17.53 11.99
C ARG A 207 9.50 -18.56 11.09
N ASN A 208 9.81 -19.74 11.64
CA ASN A 208 10.38 -20.87 10.89
C ASN A 208 9.45 -21.31 9.75
N TRP A 209 8.15 -21.37 10.02
CA TRP A 209 7.18 -21.70 8.99
C TRP A 209 7.13 -20.64 7.89
N ALA A 210 7.05 -19.35 8.24
CA ALA A 210 6.99 -18.24 7.29
C ALA A 210 8.23 -18.16 6.38
N LEU A 211 9.43 -18.46 6.92
CA LEU A 211 10.69 -18.50 6.16
C LEU A 211 10.70 -19.56 5.06
N ARG A 212 9.90 -20.62 5.19
CA ARG A 212 9.81 -21.75 4.25
C ARG A 212 8.57 -21.69 3.36
N THR A 213 7.75 -20.64 3.54
CA THR A 213 6.47 -20.51 2.85
C THR A 213 6.53 -19.43 1.78
N GLN A 214 5.90 -19.71 0.66
CA GLN A 214 5.68 -18.79 -0.46
C GLN A 214 4.20 -18.51 -0.62
N ALA A 215 3.86 -17.31 -1.12
CA ALA A 215 2.53 -16.93 -1.56
C ALA A 215 2.49 -16.91 -3.09
N ARG A 216 1.60 -17.71 -3.67
CA ARG A 216 1.23 -17.62 -5.07
C ARG A 216 0.04 -16.69 -5.22
N TYR A 217 0.17 -15.72 -6.09
CA TYR A 217 -0.89 -14.75 -6.37
C TYR A 217 -1.71 -15.21 -7.58
N ALA A 218 -3.01 -14.90 -7.59
CA ALA A 218 -3.84 -15.18 -8.74
C ALA A 218 -3.38 -14.39 -9.99
N PRO A 219 -3.60 -14.92 -11.21
CA PRO A 219 -3.40 -14.12 -12.42
C PRO A 219 -4.32 -12.90 -12.40
N HIS A 220 -3.80 -11.73 -12.76
CA HIS A 220 -4.55 -10.46 -12.68
C HIS A 220 -5.31 -10.28 -11.35
N PRO A 221 -4.62 -10.30 -10.20
CA PRO A 221 -5.25 -10.53 -8.92
C PRO A 221 -6.29 -9.47 -8.54
N TYR A 222 -6.15 -8.24 -9.00
CA TYR A 222 -7.13 -7.17 -8.76
C TYR A 222 -8.40 -7.30 -9.60
N VAL A 223 -8.34 -8.01 -10.73
CA VAL A 223 -9.53 -8.42 -11.50
C VAL A 223 -10.15 -9.63 -10.83
N TRP A 224 -9.34 -10.60 -10.43
CA TRP A 224 -9.78 -11.80 -9.73
C TRP A 224 -10.66 -11.50 -8.51
N ILE A 225 -10.27 -10.50 -7.68
CA ILE A 225 -11.00 -10.11 -6.47
C ILE A 225 -12.10 -9.06 -6.69
N ARG A 226 -12.45 -8.70 -7.93
CA ARG A 226 -13.38 -7.58 -8.20
C ARG A 226 -14.74 -7.72 -7.52
N HIS A 227 -15.23 -8.94 -7.32
CA HIS A 227 -16.48 -9.24 -6.64
C HIS A 227 -16.29 -9.74 -5.20
N ALA A 228 -15.06 -10.00 -4.81
CA ALA A 228 -14.72 -10.41 -3.45
C ALA A 228 -15.00 -9.28 -2.45
N ARG A 229 -15.07 -9.65 -1.17
CA ARG A 229 -15.33 -8.70 -0.08
C ARG A 229 -14.30 -8.86 1.03
N ALA A 230 -13.76 -7.72 1.46
CA ALA A 230 -12.80 -7.66 2.55
C ALA A 230 -13.47 -7.74 3.91
N ARG A 231 -12.69 -8.15 4.88
CA ARG A 231 -13.03 -8.05 6.31
C ARG A 231 -13.22 -6.59 6.74
N SER A 232 -13.94 -6.38 7.82
CA SER A 232 -14.22 -5.04 8.38
C SER A 232 -12.95 -4.26 8.73
N ASN A 233 -11.89 -4.93 9.18
CA ASN A 233 -10.58 -4.32 9.43
C ASN A 233 -9.68 -4.22 8.19
N ALA A 234 -10.22 -4.52 7.00
CA ALA A 234 -9.53 -4.46 5.70
C ALA A 234 -8.35 -5.44 5.51
N LEU A 235 -8.18 -6.41 6.42
CA LEU A 235 -7.10 -7.38 6.36
C LEU A 235 -7.56 -8.68 5.69
N GLY A 236 -7.31 -8.78 4.39
CA GLY A 236 -7.68 -9.96 3.61
C GLY A 236 -9.16 -10.02 3.22
N ILE A 237 -9.51 -11.09 2.55
CA ILE A 237 -10.84 -11.37 2.00
C ILE A 237 -11.58 -12.37 2.92
N GLU A 238 -12.90 -12.28 2.96
CA GLU A 238 -13.79 -13.23 3.63
C GLU A 238 -15.04 -13.57 2.80
N SER A 239 -14.86 -13.61 1.49
CA SER A 239 -15.96 -13.87 0.56
C SER A 239 -15.61 -14.98 -0.43
N GLU A 240 -15.12 -16.09 0.07
CA GLU A 240 -14.76 -17.27 -0.69
C GLU A 240 -15.89 -17.67 -1.65
N GLY A 241 -15.52 -17.97 -2.93
CA GLY A 241 -16.45 -18.29 -3.99
C GLY A 241 -17.04 -17.07 -4.72
N ARG A 242 -16.58 -15.86 -4.42
CA ARG A 242 -16.93 -14.64 -5.18
C ARG A 242 -15.78 -14.13 -6.06
N GLU A 243 -14.68 -14.81 -6.05
CA GLU A 243 -13.56 -14.57 -6.94
C GLU A 243 -13.97 -14.95 -8.36
N LEU A 244 -13.47 -14.21 -9.35
CA LEU A 244 -13.73 -14.57 -10.74
C LEU A 244 -13.09 -15.92 -11.07
N PRO A 245 -13.81 -16.81 -11.75
CA PRO A 245 -13.22 -18.03 -12.29
C PRO A 245 -12.13 -17.69 -13.31
N ARG A 246 -11.15 -18.59 -13.48
CA ARG A 246 -9.96 -18.34 -14.32
C ARG A 246 -10.30 -18.05 -15.78
N GLU A 247 -11.36 -18.65 -16.30
CA GLU A 247 -11.88 -18.46 -17.65
C GLU A 247 -12.48 -17.07 -17.91
N GLU A 248 -12.84 -16.35 -16.86
CA GLU A 248 -13.34 -14.97 -16.94
C GLU A 248 -12.23 -13.92 -16.74
N LEU A 249 -11.02 -14.33 -16.40
CA LEU A 249 -9.88 -13.43 -16.26
C LEU A 249 -9.37 -12.99 -17.64
N PRO A 250 -8.74 -11.80 -17.74
CA PRO A 250 -7.98 -11.43 -18.92
C PRO A 250 -6.96 -12.52 -19.27
N LEU A 251 -6.63 -12.67 -20.55
CA LEU A 251 -5.62 -13.64 -21.00
C LEU A 251 -4.35 -13.54 -20.17
N PHE A 252 -3.89 -14.69 -19.68
CA PHE A 252 -2.70 -14.80 -18.87
C PHE A 252 -1.83 -16.00 -19.27
N GLU A 253 -0.55 -15.91 -18.93
CA GLU A 253 0.45 -16.95 -19.15
C GLU A 253 0.82 -17.59 -17.81
N LEU A 254 0.82 -18.92 -17.73
CA LEU A 254 1.11 -19.65 -16.48
C LEU A 254 2.52 -19.33 -15.93
N GLY A 255 3.49 -19.14 -16.83
CA GLY A 255 4.87 -18.77 -16.44
C GLY A 255 5.01 -17.36 -15.85
N GLU A 256 4.00 -16.52 -15.99
CA GLU A 256 3.98 -15.15 -15.50
C GLU A 256 3.21 -15.00 -14.16
N ILE A 257 2.66 -16.11 -13.64
CA ILE A 257 2.01 -16.12 -12.33
C ILE A 257 3.05 -15.89 -11.25
N THR A 258 2.83 -14.84 -10.47
CA THR A 258 3.78 -14.42 -9.45
C THR A 258 3.71 -15.32 -8.22
N THR A 259 4.86 -15.90 -7.83
CA THR A 259 5.03 -16.59 -6.55
C THR A 259 6.21 -15.95 -5.84
N LEU A 260 6.00 -15.48 -4.60
CA LEU A 260 7.01 -14.78 -3.81
C LEU A 260 7.11 -15.39 -2.40
N PRO A 261 8.29 -15.34 -1.77
CA PRO A 261 8.42 -15.70 -0.35
C PRO A 261 7.45 -14.87 0.51
N LEU A 262 6.94 -15.43 1.62
CA LEU A 262 6.23 -14.66 2.63
C LEU A 262 7.14 -13.68 3.38
N VAL A 263 8.42 -13.99 3.43
CA VAL A 263 9.42 -13.19 4.14
C VAL A 263 10.38 -12.56 3.13
N TRP A 264 10.49 -11.23 3.18
CA TRP A 264 11.43 -10.47 2.35
C TRP A 264 12.52 -9.86 3.23
N VAL A 265 13.75 -9.84 2.72
CA VAL A 265 14.91 -9.37 3.46
C VAL A 265 15.29 -7.95 3.05
N ASN A 266 15.47 -7.08 4.01
CA ASN A 266 15.97 -5.72 3.77
C ASN A 266 17.40 -5.78 3.24
N PRO A 267 17.71 -5.14 2.10
CA PRO A 267 19.05 -5.22 1.52
C PRO A 267 20.13 -4.51 2.35
N VAL A 268 19.73 -3.56 3.23
CA VAL A 268 20.65 -2.76 4.05
C VAL A 268 20.73 -3.26 5.48
N THR A 269 19.58 -3.40 6.18
CA THR A 269 19.55 -3.81 7.59
C THR A 269 19.64 -5.32 7.77
N ARG A 270 19.40 -6.09 6.71
CA ARG A 270 19.31 -7.56 6.70
C ARG A 270 18.15 -8.12 7.52
N GLU A 271 17.26 -7.27 8.02
CA GLU A 271 16.09 -7.70 8.78
C GLU A 271 15.05 -8.38 7.87
N PRO A 272 14.44 -9.48 8.34
CA PRO A 272 13.33 -10.13 7.65
C PRO A 272 12.00 -9.42 7.93
N ALA A 273 11.21 -9.20 6.89
CA ALA A 273 9.86 -8.64 6.95
C ALA A 273 8.84 -9.68 6.52
N LEU A 274 7.75 -9.84 7.26
CA LEU A 274 6.56 -10.52 6.77
C LEU A 274 5.90 -9.60 5.73
N GLN A 275 5.93 -9.99 4.46
CA GLN A 275 5.53 -9.09 3.36
C GLN A 275 4.65 -9.81 2.34
N VAL A 276 3.36 -9.57 2.43
CA VAL A 276 2.36 -10.24 1.60
C VAL A 276 1.13 -9.34 1.37
N HIS A 277 0.54 -9.43 0.19
CA HIS A 277 -0.74 -8.80 -0.12
C HIS A 277 -1.87 -9.82 0.05
N ALA A 278 -2.40 -9.94 1.26
CA ALA A 278 -3.32 -11.01 1.65
C ALA A 278 -4.58 -11.15 0.79
N CYS A 279 -5.11 -10.02 0.26
CA CYS A 279 -6.29 -10.07 -0.59
C CYS A 279 -6.07 -10.78 -1.93
N CYS A 280 -4.84 -10.83 -2.41
CA CYS A 280 -4.47 -11.28 -3.75
C CYS A 280 -3.87 -12.71 -3.76
N VAL A 281 -3.64 -13.30 -2.59
CA VAL A 281 -3.08 -14.65 -2.48
C VAL A 281 -4.11 -15.69 -2.88
N GLU A 282 -3.75 -16.53 -3.85
CA GLU A 282 -4.52 -17.69 -4.29
C GLU A 282 -4.12 -18.95 -3.50
N GLU A 283 -2.85 -19.07 -3.17
CA GLU A 283 -2.29 -20.29 -2.56
C GLU A 283 -1.09 -19.97 -1.66
N LEU A 284 -0.97 -20.71 -0.56
CA LEU A 284 0.26 -20.78 0.25
C LEU A 284 0.98 -22.10 -0.05
N ILE A 285 2.29 -22.02 -0.23
CA ILE A 285 3.13 -23.19 -0.57
C ILE A 285 4.25 -23.27 0.47
N THR A 286 4.22 -24.30 1.32
CA THR A 286 5.24 -24.54 2.36
C THR A 286 6.10 -25.73 2.00
N ASP A 287 7.41 -25.57 1.91
CA ASP A 287 8.36 -26.62 1.50
C ASP A 287 7.97 -27.30 0.16
N GLY A 288 7.41 -26.54 -0.77
CA GLY A 288 6.91 -27.02 -2.05
C GLY A 288 5.52 -27.67 -2.02
N VAL A 289 4.89 -27.78 -0.86
CA VAL A 289 3.56 -28.37 -0.69
C VAL A 289 2.48 -27.29 -0.65
N PRO A 290 1.53 -27.25 -1.61
CA PRO A 290 0.39 -26.34 -1.61
C PRO A 290 -0.54 -26.60 -0.45
N CYS A 291 -1.15 -25.55 0.10
CA CYS A 291 -2.19 -25.66 1.11
C CYS A 291 -3.48 -26.32 0.54
N GLY A 292 -3.81 -26.02 -0.73
CA GLY A 292 -4.93 -26.63 -1.44
C GLY A 292 -6.32 -26.13 -1.06
N ASP A 293 -6.43 -25.23 -0.08
CA ASP A 293 -7.68 -24.62 0.37
C ASP A 293 -7.53 -23.11 0.54
N LEU A 294 -8.26 -22.34 -0.25
CA LEU A 294 -8.22 -20.87 -0.24
C LEU A 294 -8.70 -20.28 1.09
N ALA A 295 -9.75 -20.87 1.70
CA ALA A 295 -10.27 -20.39 2.98
C ALA A 295 -9.25 -20.61 4.10
N GLU A 296 -8.56 -21.75 4.09
CA GLU A 296 -7.47 -22.04 5.02
C GLU A 296 -6.27 -21.11 4.81
N CYS A 297 -5.85 -20.87 3.55
CA CYS A 297 -4.80 -19.88 3.25
C CYS A 297 -5.13 -18.50 3.84
N ARG A 298 -6.36 -18.05 3.68
CA ARG A 298 -6.83 -16.76 4.21
C ARG A 298 -6.90 -16.74 5.73
N ARG A 299 -7.31 -17.85 6.35
CA ARG A 299 -7.32 -18.00 7.81
C ARG A 299 -5.91 -17.90 8.39
N ILE A 300 -4.95 -18.57 7.77
CA ILE A 300 -3.53 -18.54 8.17
C ILE A 300 -2.98 -17.12 8.02
N LEU A 301 -3.16 -16.50 6.86
CA LEU A 301 -2.69 -15.12 6.62
C LEU A 301 -3.30 -14.14 7.61
N TYR A 302 -4.58 -14.25 7.89
CA TYR A 302 -5.24 -13.39 8.88
C TYR A 302 -4.62 -13.55 10.27
N ALA A 303 -4.41 -14.80 10.72
CA ALA A 303 -3.81 -15.08 12.03
C ALA A 303 -2.38 -14.52 12.16
N LEU A 304 -1.59 -14.58 11.07
CA LEU A 304 -0.22 -14.03 11.04
C LEU A 304 -0.20 -12.51 11.06
N MET A 305 -1.12 -11.87 10.31
CA MET A 305 -1.07 -10.44 10.03
C MET A 305 -1.87 -9.60 11.03
N ARG A 306 -2.97 -10.14 11.58
CA ARG A 306 -3.87 -9.39 12.48
C ARG A 306 -3.16 -8.75 13.70
N PRO A 307 -2.22 -9.41 14.39
CA PRO A 307 -1.50 -8.81 15.51
C PRO A 307 -0.67 -7.56 15.11
N ALA A 308 -0.26 -7.47 13.85
CA ALA A 308 0.55 -6.35 13.36
C ALA A 308 -0.25 -5.08 13.10
N ILE A 309 -1.56 -5.18 12.84
CA ILE A 309 -2.44 -4.02 12.65
C ILE A 309 -3.11 -3.57 13.96
N ALA A 310 -2.70 -4.07 15.12
CA ALA A 310 -3.18 -3.55 16.40
C ALA A 310 -2.96 -2.02 16.50
N PRO A 311 -3.88 -1.24 17.11
CA PRO A 311 -3.81 0.23 17.12
C PRO A 311 -2.47 0.81 17.55
N SER A 312 -1.79 0.19 18.51
CA SER A 312 -0.47 0.62 19.01
C SER A 312 0.69 0.36 18.03
N LYS A 313 0.46 -0.35 16.94
CA LYS A 313 1.47 -0.73 15.93
C LYS A 313 1.27 -0.02 14.59
N VAL A 314 0.18 0.72 14.44
CA VAL A 314 -0.16 1.46 13.22
C VAL A 314 0.38 2.87 13.29
N TYR A 315 1.17 3.27 12.30
CA TYR A 315 1.50 4.67 12.05
C TYR A 315 0.45 5.27 11.11
N ALA A 316 -0.39 6.13 11.64
CA ALA A 316 -1.40 6.88 10.91
C ALA A 316 -0.87 8.27 10.57
N HIS A 317 -0.42 8.49 9.31
CA HIS A 317 0.21 9.74 8.90
C HIS A 317 -0.80 10.89 8.80
N PRO A 318 -0.63 11.96 9.60
CA PRO A 318 -1.48 13.15 9.55
C PRO A 318 -0.97 14.08 8.45
N TRP A 319 -1.47 13.92 7.25
CA TRP A 319 -1.02 14.66 6.08
C TRP A 319 -1.09 16.19 6.23
N ARG A 320 -0.08 16.86 5.70
CA ARG A 320 -0.06 18.30 5.46
C ARG A 320 0.20 18.54 3.98
N ARG A 321 -0.32 19.62 3.43
CA ARG A 321 0.01 20.03 2.06
C ARG A 321 1.52 20.21 1.93
N GLY A 322 2.11 19.65 0.88
CA GLY A 322 3.54 19.66 0.64
C GLY A 322 4.30 18.52 1.32
N ASP A 323 3.66 17.63 2.07
CA ASP A 323 4.32 16.43 2.56
C ASP A 323 4.66 15.51 1.40
N LEU A 324 5.92 15.14 1.28
CA LEU A 324 6.37 14.03 0.47
C LEU A 324 6.69 12.85 1.41
N VAL A 325 5.90 11.81 1.31
CA VAL A 325 6.15 10.55 2.02
C VAL A 325 6.82 9.58 1.07
N ILE A 326 7.97 9.07 1.50
CA ILE A 326 8.75 8.04 0.78
C ILE A 326 8.75 6.80 1.66
N PHE A 327 8.26 5.68 1.16
CA PHE A 327 8.22 4.47 1.97
C PHE A 327 8.79 3.24 1.26
N ASN A 328 9.42 2.39 2.08
CA ASN A 328 9.92 1.08 1.66
C ASN A 328 8.75 0.14 1.41
N ASN A 329 8.28 0.09 0.16
CA ASN A 329 7.16 -0.76 -0.24
C ASN A 329 7.43 -2.26 -0.05
N ARG A 330 8.70 -2.66 0.12
CA ARG A 330 9.10 -4.04 0.41
C ARG A 330 9.27 -4.35 1.90
N GLY A 331 8.87 -3.42 2.77
CA GLY A 331 8.99 -3.56 4.22
C GLY A 331 7.80 -3.05 5.02
N VAL A 332 6.81 -2.42 4.37
CA VAL A 332 5.58 -1.95 5.03
C VAL A 332 4.33 -2.40 4.27
N TRP A 333 3.25 -2.60 5.00
CA TRP A 333 1.89 -2.60 4.43
C TRP A 333 1.26 -1.25 4.69
N HIS A 334 0.40 -0.84 3.80
CA HIS A 334 -0.31 0.42 4.00
C HIS A 334 -1.77 0.32 3.58
N SER A 335 -2.55 1.27 4.05
CA SER A 335 -3.97 1.40 3.70
C SER A 335 -4.36 2.87 3.72
N VAL A 336 -5.14 3.29 2.72
CA VAL A 336 -5.86 4.55 2.83
C VAL A 336 -6.95 4.44 3.88
N VAL A 337 -7.26 5.54 4.54
CA VAL A 337 -8.25 5.62 5.60
C VAL A 337 -9.15 6.81 5.35
N GLY A 338 -10.40 6.63 5.63
CA GLY A 338 -11.35 7.72 5.65
C GLY A 338 -12.46 7.61 4.62
N SER A 339 -13.64 7.99 5.06
CA SER A 339 -14.79 8.28 4.21
C SER A 339 -14.78 9.77 3.94
N LEU A 340 -14.48 10.15 2.70
CA LEU A 340 -14.45 11.57 2.27
C LEU A 340 -15.81 11.98 1.71
N ARG A 341 -16.22 13.20 2.01
CA ARG A 341 -17.36 13.85 1.38
C ARG A 341 -16.94 14.39 0.01
N PRO A 342 -17.88 14.63 -0.91
CA PRO A 342 -17.55 15.18 -2.23
C PRO A 342 -16.79 16.52 -2.20
N ASP A 343 -17.03 17.35 -1.19
CA ASP A 343 -16.40 18.64 -0.95
C ASP A 343 -15.06 18.56 -0.19
N GLU A 344 -14.72 17.40 0.36
CA GLU A 344 -13.46 17.17 1.06
C GLU A 344 -12.37 16.80 0.03
N VAL A 345 -11.74 17.81 -0.55
CA VAL A 345 -10.75 17.65 -1.63
C VAL A 345 -9.45 17.06 -1.09
N ARG A 346 -9.02 15.97 -1.72
CA ARG A 346 -7.76 15.29 -1.48
C ARG A 346 -7.06 15.05 -2.81
N VAL A 347 -5.86 15.58 -3.02
CA VAL A 347 -5.11 15.41 -4.28
C VAL A 347 -3.66 15.05 -3.99
N TYR A 348 -3.20 13.96 -4.57
CA TYR A 348 -1.84 13.48 -4.40
C TYR A 348 -1.24 13.02 -5.73
N HIS A 349 0.08 13.22 -5.87
CA HIS A 349 0.86 12.49 -6.85
C HIS A 349 1.43 11.23 -6.21
N GLN A 350 1.21 10.09 -6.84
CA GLN A 350 1.83 8.82 -6.47
C GLN A 350 2.78 8.37 -7.58
N CYS A 351 4.00 8.00 -7.21
CA CYS A 351 4.93 7.34 -8.11
C CYS A 351 5.50 6.10 -7.46
N ASN A 352 5.32 4.97 -8.11
CA ASN A 352 5.98 3.70 -7.81
C ASN A 352 6.36 3.02 -9.13
N LEU A 353 7.50 2.37 -9.18
CA LEU A 353 8.03 1.75 -10.39
C LEU A 353 8.21 0.26 -10.17
N ALA A 354 7.73 -0.55 -11.11
CA ALA A 354 8.00 -1.97 -11.12
C ALA A 354 9.51 -2.20 -11.05
N ALA A 355 9.94 -2.97 -10.06
CA ALA A 355 11.36 -3.10 -9.80
C ALA A 355 12.06 -3.95 -10.87
N SER A 356 13.35 -3.67 -11.07
CA SER A 356 14.22 -4.40 -12.00
C SER A 356 14.52 -5.84 -11.56
N GLU A 357 14.30 -6.14 -10.26
CA GLU A 357 14.60 -7.43 -9.65
C GLU A 357 13.54 -7.82 -8.61
N PRO A 358 13.35 -9.13 -8.35
CA PRO A 358 12.45 -9.59 -7.30
C PRO A 358 12.93 -9.15 -5.92
N PRO A 359 12.07 -9.20 -4.88
CA PRO A 359 12.52 -8.99 -3.51
C PRO A 359 13.49 -10.08 -3.07
N LEU A 360 14.43 -9.72 -2.19
CA LEU A 360 15.32 -10.69 -1.57
C LEU A 360 14.52 -11.62 -0.66
N GLY A 361 14.67 -12.92 -0.86
CA GLY A 361 14.04 -13.94 -0.04
C GLY A 361 14.90 -14.37 1.17
N PRO A 362 14.42 -15.35 1.96
CA PRO A 362 15.10 -15.86 3.16
C PRO A 362 16.51 -16.41 2.93
N SER A 363 16.81 -16.90 1.73
CA SER A 363 18.17 -17.34 1.37
C SER A 363 19.22 -16.22 1.45
N ALA A 364 18.77 -14.99 1.56
CA ALA A 364 19.63 -13.82 1.77
C ALA A 364 19.91 -13.54 3.27
N LEU A 365 19.34 -14.27 4.22
CA LEU A 365 19.65 -14.19 5.65
C LEU A 365 20.93 -14.99 5.98
#